data_b554c52ced3c00efabf017dbfb94f035
#
_entry.id   b554c52ced3c00efabf017dbfb94f035
#
_cell.length_a   1.000
_cell.length_b   1.000
_cell.length_c   1.000
_cell.angle_alpha   90.00
_cell.angle_beta   90.00
_cell.angle_gamma   90.00
#
_symmetry.space_group_name_H-M   'P 1'
#
loop_
_entity.id
_entity.type
_entity.pdbx_description
1 polymer ?
#
loop_
_entity_poly.entity_id
_entity_poly.type
_entity_poly.pdbx_seq_one_letter_code
_entity_poly.pdbx_strand_id
1 'polypeptide(L)'
;PELLRNRAILRPADVLEYIPGMVVTQHSGDGKANPADLCMSLAKGARQKGVKIFEDIEVTGVALHEGRVKGVKTKQGDIQCDILVNCAGQWARQFGQLAGVNVPLYSAEHFYIVTDKIEGIHPMWPVVRDPDGYIYYKEEVGGLVMGGFEPVAKPWNVHPIPSTFQFELLGEDWDQFEILMQNAIQRTPCLETAKVKMLLNGPESFTPDGNFILGEAPEVRNYFVWAGFNSAGIANSGGAGRLMAEWIVGGEPSVDLWDVDVRRFGPFTGNRKALSERTAETLGLHYAMRWPRQELQTVRPLRCSPLYDILAAKGAEFGSKNGWERVNYFRPAEAAPARDTLDTPDWLPWMQAEQKATREAVALYDQSSFSKLWVQGPDALSFLQHMCANDIDVAIGKMVYTPLLNDRGGFESDLTVIRLASDRFMIVTGSGQTTRDLDWLQRHVTSAMRVSINDVSAQYCVLSLMGPNSTA
;
A
#
# COMPACT_ATOMS: atom_id res chain seq x y z
N PRO A 1 -25.65 0.81 -23.65
CA PRO A 1 -26.33 -0.39 -23.11
C PRO A 1 -26.70 -1.43 -24.16
N GLU A 2 -27.06 -1.04 -25.37
CA GLU A 2 -27.41 -1.99 -26.46
C GLU A 2 -26.19 -2.66 -27.12
N LEU A 3 -25.05 -1.98 -27.19
CA LEU A 3 -23.79 -2.52 -27.71
C LEU A 3 -23.22 -3.68 -26.86
N LEU A 4 -23.65 -3.79 -25.61
CA LEU A 4 -23.21 -4.86 -24.70
C LEU A 4 -24.11 -6.11 -24.77
N ARG A 5 -25.31 -6.01 -25.33
CA ARG A 5 -26.26 -7.13 -25.38
C ARG A 5 -26.06 -8.11 -26.54
N ASN A 6 -25.31 -7.74 -27.59
CA ASN A 6 -25.11 -8.56 -28.78
C ASN A 6 -23.69 -9.15 -28.91
N ARG A 7 -22.93 -9.23 -27.85
CA ARG A 7 -21.62 -9.90 -27.87
C ARG A 7 -21.83 -11.41 -27.74
N ALA A 8 -21.43 -12.14 -28.75
CA ALA A 8 -21.30 -13.59 -28.64
C ALA A 8 -20.27 -13.88 -27.53
N ILE A 9 -20.76 -14.38 -26.40
CA ILE A 9 -19.89 -14.82 -25.31
C ILE A 9 -19.30 -16.14 -25.79
N LEU A 10 -17.97 -16.19 -25.99
CA LEU A 10 -17.27 -17.45 -26.25
C LEU A 10 -17.53 -18.39 -25.07
N ARG A 11 -17.97 -19.60 -25.35
CA ARG A 11 -18.15 -20.58 -24.30
C ARG A 11 -16.77 -20.98 -23.75
N PRO A 12 -16.64 -21.31 -22.47
CA PRO A 12 -15.40 -21.83 -21.91
C PRO A 12 -14.80 -22.99 -22.70
N ALA A 13 -15.64 -23.83 -23.30
CA ALA A 13 -15.22 -24.92 -24.17
C ALA A 13 -14.48 -24.44 -25.44
N ASP A 14 -14.86 -23.33 -26.00
CA ASP A 14 -14.25 -22.79 -27.22
C ASP A 14 -12.81 -22.28 -26.93
N VAL A 15 -12.58 -21.81 -25.73
CA VAL A 15 -11.23 -21.35 -25.27
C VAL A 15 -10.36 -22.57 -24.90
N LEU A 16 -10.93 -23.59 -24.27
CA LEU A 16 -10.21 -24.80 -23.86
C LEU A 16 -9.71 -25.65 -25.05
N GLU A 17 -10.36 -25.52 -26.23
CA GLU A 17 -9.89 -26.18 -27.44
C GLU A 17 -8.49 -25.67 -27.87
N TYR A 18 -8.22 -24.37 -27.67
CA TYR A 18 -6.97 -23.73 -28.03
C TYR A 18 -5.94 -23.68 -26.90
N ILE A 19 -6.38 -23.75 -25.63
CA ILE A 19 -5.54 -23.67 -24.45
C ILE A 19 -5.92 -24.83 -23.50
N PRO A 20 -5.45 -26.06 -23.79
CA PRO A 20 -5.81 -27.23 -22.99
C PRO A 20 -5.33 -27.13 -21.53
N GLY A 21 -6.19 -27.53 -20.61
CA GLY A 21 -5.86 -27.59 -19.19
C GLY A 21 -6.03 -26.27 -18.43
N MET A 22 -6.59 -25.23 -19.07
CA MET A 22 -6.89 -23.97 -18.38
C MET A 22 -8.26 -24.03 -17.70
N VAL A 23 -8.33 -23.52 -16.47
CA VAL A 23 -9.59 -23.19 -15.81
C VAL A 23 -10.00 -21.79 -16.24
N VAL A 24 -11.00 -21.70 -17.10
CA VAL A 24 -11.56 -20.40 -17.53
C VAL A 24 -12.68 -20.03 -16.57
N THR A 25 -12.48 -19.03 -15.75
CA THR A 25 -13.55 -18.36 -15.03
C THR A 25 -14.16 -17.32 -15.96
N GLN A 26 -15.40 -17.55 -16.38
CA GLN A 26 -16.12 -16.61 -17.22
C GLN A 26 -16.66 -15.46 -16.36
N HIS A 27 -16.03 -14.29 -16.44
CA HIS A 27 -16.61 -13.05 -15.95
C HIS A 27 -17.31 -12.33 -17.13
N SER A 28 -18.64 -12.36 -17.13
CA SER A 28 -19.47 -11.66 -18.10
C SER A 28 -19.42 -10.15 -17.86
N GLY A 29 -18.41 -9.48 -18.37
CA GLY A 29 -18.25 -8.04 -18.17
C GLY A 29 -16.83 -7.55 -18.30
N ASP A 30 -15.86 -8.46 -18.33
CA ASP A 30 -14.45 -8.13 -18.60
C ASP A 30 -14.29 -7.54 -20.00
N GLY A 31 -13.42 -6.56 -20.12
CA GLY A 31 -13.14 -5.88 -21.37
C GLY A 31 -11.68 -5.47 -21.50
N LYS A 32 -11.34 -5.03 -22.69
CA LYS A 32 -10.05 -4.43 -23.02
C LYS A 32 -10.23 -2.93 -23.19
N ALA A 33 -9.32 -2.13 -22.67
CA ALA A 33 -9.25 -0.70 -22.92
C ALA A 33 -7.91 -0.34 -23.55
N ASN A 34 -7.93 0.57 -24.50
CA ASN A 34 -6.72 1.24 -24.96
C ASN A 34 -6.37 2.33 -23.94
N PRO A 35 -5.18 2.30 -23.28
CA PRO A 35 -4.81 3.29 -22.28
C PRO A 35 -4.79 4.72 -22.78
N ALA A 36 -4.27 4.93 -24.01
CA ALA A 36 -4.20 6.26 -24.61
C ALA A 36 -5.58 6.83 -24.89
N ASP A 37 -6.49 6.04 -25.47
CA ASP A 37 -7.86 6.46 -25.77
C ASP A 37 -8.64 6.77 -24.49
N LEU A 38 -8.42 5.99 -23.43
CA LEU A 38 -9.02 6.24 -22.13
C LEU A 38 -8.54 7.58 -21.55
N CYS A 39 -7.23 7.82 -21.52
CA CYS A 39 -6.65 9.08 -21.03
C CYS A 39 -7.15 10.28 -21.86
N MET A 40 -7.17 10.17 -23.18
CA MET A 40 -7.65 11.23 -24.07
C MET A 40 -9.13 11.52 -23.87
N SER A 41 -9.94 10.49 -23.66
CA SER A 41 -11.37 10.62 -23.39
C SER A 41 -11.64 11.32 -22.05
N LEU A 42 -10.90 10.94 -21.00
CA LEU A 42 -10.98 11.58 -19.69
C LEU A 42 -10.52 13.05 -19.74
N ALA A 43 -9.41 13.32 -20.43
CA ALA A 43 -8.89 14.67 -20.61
C ALA A 43 -9.90 15.55 -21.39
N LYS A 44 -10.52 15.02 -22.44
CA LYS A 44 -11.58 15.72 -23.19
C LYS A 44 -12.77 16.03 -22.28
N GLY A 45 -13.23 15.06 -21.50
CA GLY A 45 -14.33 15.24 -20.55
C GLY A 45 -14.02 16.29 -19.49
N ALA A 46 -12.79 16.29 -18.95
CA ALA A 46 -12.33 17.28 -18.00
C ALA A 46 -12.31 18.69 -18.58
N ARG A 47 -11.74 18.87 -19.81
CA ARG A 47 -11.76 20.16 -20.52
C ARG A 47 -13.18 20.69 -20.75
N GLN A 48 -14.13 19.82 -21.10
CA GLN A 48 -15.56 20.17 -21.26
C GLN A 48 -16.19 20.67 -19.94
N LYS A 49 -15.64 20.28 -18.80
CA LYS A 49 -16.04 20.73 -17.44
C LYS A 49 -15.24 21.93 -16.96
N GLY A 50 -14.42 22.55 -17.81
CA GLY A 50 -13.65 23.75 -17.50
C GLY A 50 -12.25 23.52 -16.93
N VAL A 51 -11.78 22.28 -16.85
CA VAL A 51 -10.41 21.98 -16.43
C VAL A 51 -9.42 22.47 -17.48
N LYS A 52 -8.41 23.23 -17.04
CA LYS A 52 -7.29 23.66 -17.90
C LYS A 52 -6.19 22.62 -17.81
N ILE A 53 -5.73 22.13 -18.95
CA ILE A 53 -4.63 21.17 -19.06
C ILE A 53 -3.48 21.88 -19.80
N PHE A 54 -2.35 21.95 -19.12
CA PHE A 54 -1.12 22.54 -19.67
C PHE A 54 -0.10 21.40 -19.84
N GLU A 55 0.37 21.23 -21.05
CA GLU A 55 1.41 20.27 -21.40
C GLU A 55 2.78 20.96 -21.41
N ASP A 56 3.86 20.22 -21.28
CA ASP A 56 5.26 20.71 -21.27
C ASP A 56 5.55 21.76 -20.16
N ILE A 57 4.81 21.70 -19.07
CA ILE A 57 5.01 22.55 -17.89
C ILE A 57 5.58 21.72 -16.74
N GLU A 58 6.90 21.71 -16.62
CA GLU A 58 7.62 21.04 -15.54
C GLU A 58 7.44 21.78 -14.23
N VAL A 59 6.93 21.09 -13.20
CA VAL A 59 6.91 21.60 -11.83
C VAL A 59 8.27 21.36 -11.18
N THR A 60 8.93 22.44 -10.78
CA THR A 60 10.28 22.44 -10.22
C THR A 60 10.33 22.66 -8.71
N GLY A 61 9.19 22.98 -8.08
CA GLY A 61 9.08 23.17 -6.64
C GLY A 61 7.65 23.37 -6.19
N VAL A 62 7.45 23.28 -4.87
CA VAL A 62 6.17 23.54 -4.22
C VAL A 62 6.31 24.75 -3.31
N ALA A 63 5.38 25.71 -3.40
CA ALA A 63 5.31 26.85 -2.52
C ALA A 63 4.47 26.48 -1.29
N LEU A 64 5.06 26.62 -0.10
CA LEU A 64 4.43 26.35 1.18
C LEU A 64 4.36 27.60 2.05
N HIS A 65 3.31 27.72 2.85
CA HIS A 65 3.19 28.71 3.92
C HIS A 65 2.54 28.06 5.13
N GLU A 66 3.21 28.12 6.28
CA GLU A 66 2.77 27.51 7.53
C GLU A 66 2.38 26.02 7.39
N GLY A 67 3.24 25.24 6.69
CA GLY A 67 3.01 23.81 6.46
C GLY A 67 1.88 23.46 5.49
N ARG A 68 1.38 24.43 4.71
CA ARG A 68 0.23 24.28 3.80
C ARG A 68 0.62 24.68 2.38
N VAL A 69 0.08 23.98 1.39
CA VAL A 69 0.25 24.29 -0.04
C VAL A 69 -0.27 25.71 -0.35
N LYS A 70 0.48 26.44 -1.18
CA LYS A 70 0.10 27.75 -1.73
C LYS A 70 0.29 27.83 -3.24
N GLY A 71 0.98 26.86 -3.83
CA GLY A 71 1.19 26.83 -5.27
C GLY A 71 2.34 25.93 -5.67
N VAL A 72 2.63 25.93 -6.95
CA VAL A 72 3.77 25.23 -7.54
C VAL A 72 4.63 26.21 -8.33
N LYS A 73 5.94 25.91 -8.38
CA LYS A 73 6.92 26.68 -9.17
C LYS A 73 7.18 25.94 -10.47
N THR A 74 7.22 26.69 -11.57
CA THR A 74 7.56 26.19 -12.90
C THR A 74 8.59 27.09 -13.57
N LYS A 75 9.22 26.59 -14.64
CA LYS A 75 10.13 27.44 -15.45
C LYS A 75 9.41 28.58 -16.18
N GLN A 76 8.09 28.44 -16.37
CA GLN A 76 7.25 29.45 -17.07
C GLN A 76 6.55 30.42 -16.12
N GLY A 77 6.78 30.29 -14.81
CA GLY A 77 6.19 31.12 -13.76
C GLY A 77 5.48 30.27 -12.70
N ASP A 78 5.10 30.89 -11.60
CA ASP A 78 4.45 30.22 -10.47
C ASP A 78 2.94 30.12 -10.70
N ILE A 79 2.36 29.00 -10.28
CA ILE A 79 0.92 28.75 -10.32
C ILE A 79 0.43 28.68 -8.87
N GLN A 80 -0.46 29.59 -8.49
CA GLN A 80 -1.09 29.58 -7.18
C GLN A 80 -2.21 28.52 -7.13
N CYS A 81 -2.25 27.76 -6.06
CA CYS A 81 -3.33 26.81 -5.78
C CYS A 81 -3.48 26.58 -4.28
N ASP A 82 -4.68 26.30 -3.84
CA ASP A 82 -4.99 25.97 -2.44
C ASP A 82 -4.77 24.47 -2.15
N ILE A 83 -4.91 23.62 -3.17
CA ILE A 83 -4.80 22.18 -3.07
C ILE A 83 -3.93 21.68 -4.22
N LEU A 84 -3.03 20.74 -3.91
CA LEU A 84 -2.15 20.09 -4.87
C LEU A 84 -2.38 18.57 -4.81
N VAL A 85 -2.58 17.95 -5.96
CA VAL A 85 -2.68 16.49 -6.07
C VAL A 85 -1.50 15.97 -6.87
N ASN A 86 -0.66 15.16 -6.24
CA ASN A 86 0.49 14.52 -6.86
C ASN A 86 0.06 13.25 -7.59
N CYS A 87 -0.10 13.35 -8.91
CA CYS A 87 -0.40 12.25 -9.83
C CYS A 87 0.80 11.93 -10.74
N ALA A 88 2.03 12.19 -10.30
CA ALA A 88 3.22 12.15 -11.14
C ALA A 88 3.75 10.74 -11.46
N GLY A 89 2.96 9.68 -11.26
CA GLY A 89 3.31 8.31 -11.60
C GLY A 89 4.62 7.88 -10.97
N GLN A 90 5.57 7.39 -11.76
CA GLN A 90 6.89 6.98 -11.25
C GLN A 90 7.73 8.14 -10.68
N TRP A 91 7.46 9.39 -11.06
CA TRP A 91 8.10 10.57 -10.48
C TRP A 91 7.42 11.06 -9.18
N ALA A 92 6.32 10.44 -8.74
CA ALA A 92 5.56 10.94 -7.59
C ALA A 92 6.39 11.00 -6.31
N ARG A 93 7.35 10.07 -6.13
CA ARG A 93 8.28 10.10 -4.98
C ARG A 93 9.17 11.32 -5.01
N GLN A 94 9.86 11.58 -6.13
CA GLN A 94 10.75 12.75 -6.23
C GLN A 94 9.99 14.07 -6.28
N PHE A 95 8.78 14.08 -6.81
CA PHE A 95 7.89 15.24 -6.73
C PHE A 95 7.45 15.50 -5.28
N GLY A 96 7.13 14.46 -4.50
CA GLY A 96 6.87 14.60 -3.07
C GLY A 96 8.03 15.23 -2.30
N GLN A 97 9.26 14.85 -2.63
CA GLN A 97 10.48 15.40 -2.00
C GLN A 97 10.63 16.92 -2.18
N LEU A 98 10.07 17.51 -3.26
CA LEU A 98 10.04 18.97 -3.45
C LEU A 98 9.24 19.71 -2.37
N ALA A 99 8.35 19.02 -1.70
CA ALA A 99 7.53 19.54 -0.60
C ALA A 99 7.89 18.91 0.77
N GLY A 100 8.88 18.04 0.85
CA GLY A 100 9.20 17.28 2.04
C GLY A 100 8.20 16.15 2.36
N VAL A 101 7.40 15.73 1.39
CA VAL A 101 6.40 14.66 1.52
C VAL A 101 7.03 13.30 1.21
N ASN A 102 6.81 12.32 2.08
CA ASN A 102 7.24 10.94 1.87
C ASN A 102 6.22 10.16 1.03
N VAL A 103 6.59 9.85 -0.20
CA VAL A 103 5.80 8.98 -1.09
C VAL A 103 6.60 7.69 -1.32
N PRO A 104 6.26 6.59 -0.65
CA PRO A 104 7.05 5.36 -0.69
C PRO A 104 6.78 4.57 -1.97
N LEU A 105 7.45 4.97 -3.04
CA LEU A 105 7.40 4.32 -4.35
C LEU A 105 8.79 3.91 -4.82
N TYR A 106 8.85 2.81 -5.54
CA TYR A 106 10.02 2.36 -6.25
C TYR A 106 9.62 1.81 -7.62
N SER A 107 10.43 2.08 -8.65
CA SER A 107 10.17 1.55 -9.97
C SER A 107 10.83 0.17 -10.14
N ALA A 108 10.12 -0.75 -10.81
CA ALA A 108 10.65 -2.02 -11.26
C ALA A 108 10.38 -2.19 -12.76
N GLU A 109 11.22 -2.97 -13.40
CA GLU A 109 11.07 -3.33 -14.81
C GLU A 109 9.86 -4.26 -14.96
N HIS A 110 9.07 -4.06 -16.00
CA HIS A 110 7.89 -4.88 -16.29
C HIS A 110 7.85 -5.22 -17.79
N PHE A 111 7.60 -6.49 -18.09
CA PHE A 111 7.85 -7.05 -19.40
C PHE A 111 6.59 -7.62 -20.04
N TYR A 112 6.46 -7.43 -21.35
CA TYR A 112 5.54 -8.18 -22.18
C TYR A 112 6.01 -8.25 -23.62
N ILE A 113 5.61 -9.32 -24.33
CA ILE A 113 5.82 -9.44 -25.78
C ILE A 113 4.54 -9.10 -26.54
N VAL A 114 4.73 -8.68 -27.77
CA VAL A 114 3.68 -8.60 -28.79
C VAL A 114 4.08 -9.52 -29.93
N THR A 115 3.19 -10.43 -30.32
CA THR A 115 3.43 -11.33 -31.43
C THR A 115 2.94 -10.76 -32.75
N ASP A 116 3.44 -11.29 -33.86
CA ASP A 116 2.76 -11.20 -35.15
C ASP A 116 1.42 -11.97 -35.09
N LYS A 117 0.62 -11.89 -36.15
CA LYS A 117 -0.65 -12.61 -36.24
C LYS A 117 -0.42 -14.12 -36.10
N ILE A 118 -1.27 -14.75 -35.31
CA ILE A 118 -1.28 -16.20 -35.08
C ILE A 118 -2.63 -16.72 -35.61
N GLU A 119 -2.57 -17.76 -36.46
CA GLU A 119 -3.79 -18.37 -36.99
C GLU A 119 -4.68 -18.92 -35.88
N GLY A 120 -5.98 -18.68 -35.97
CA GLY A 120 -6.96 -19.12 -34.96
C GLY A 120 -7.20 -18.14 -33.81
N ILE A 121 -6.39 -17.09 -33.64
CA ILE A 121 -6.66 -16.06 -32.61
C ILE A 121 -7.86 -15.20 -33.00
N HIS A 122 -8.83 -15.12 -32.10
CA HIS A 122 -10.09 -14.42 -32.35
C HIS A 122 -10.18 -13.11 -31.56
N PRO A 123 -10.59 -11.97 -32.18
CA PRO A 123 -10.63 -10.66 -31.51
C PRO A 123 -11.51 -10.57 -30.28
N MET A 124 -12.47 -11.49 -30.14
CA MET A 124 -13.40 -11.54 -29.00
C MET A 124 -12.93 -12.45 -27.86
N TRP A 125 -11.73 -13.01 -27.94
CA TRP A 125 -11.21 -13.81 -26.82
C TRP A 125 -11.09 -12.96 -25.56
N PRO A 126 -11.42 -13.55 -24.38
CA PRO A 126 -11.26 -12.86 -23.10
C PRO A 126 -9.79 -12.60 -22.82
N VAL A 127 -9.53 -11.64 -21.92
CA VAL A 127 -8.23 -11.54 -21.25
C VAL A 127 -8.07 -12.76 -20.36
N VAL A 128 -6.91 -13.37 -20.41
CA VAL A 128 -6.59 -14.59 -19.68
C VAL A 128 -5.48 -14.33 -18.69
N ARG A 129 -5.59 -14.90 -17.50
CA ARG A 129 -4.52 -14.89 -16.49
C ARG A 129 -4.26 -16.31 -16.02
N ASP A 130 -2.98 -16.65 -15.92
CA ASP A 130 -2.50 -17.89 -15.31
C ASP A 130 -1.54 -17.52 -14.16
N PRO A 131 -2.06 -17.37 -12.94
CA PRO A 131 -1.23 -16.98 -11.80
C PRO A 131 -0.13 -18.01 -11.48
N ASP A 132 -0.39 -19.31 -11.67
CA ASP A 132 0.60 -20.36 -11.42
C ASP A 132 1.78 -20.29 -12.39
N GLY A 133 1.52 -19.85 -13.63
CA GLY A 133 2.55 -19.59 -14.65
C GLY A 133 3.10 -18.17 -14.62
N TYR A 134 2.62 -17.31 -13.72
CA TYR A 134 2.99 -15.88 -13.62
C TYR A 134 2.62 -15.03 -14.83
N ILE A 135 1.70 -15.45 -15.69
CA ILE A 135 1.46 -14.89 -17.03
C ILE A 135 0.03 -14.41 -17.24
N TYR A 136 -0.11 -13.48 -18.17
CA TYR A 136 -1.37 -13.02 -18.68
C TYR A 136 -1.32 -12.84 -20.20
N TYR A 137 -2.51 -12.89 -20.82
CA TYR A 137 -2.66 -12.73 -22.27
C TYR A 137 -3.83 -11.82 -22.60
N LYS A 138 -3.68 -11.09 -23.68
CA LYS A 138 -4.80 -10.51 -24.40
C LYS A 138 -4.58 -10.63 -25.91
N GLU A 139 -5.65 -10.75 -26.64
CA GLU A 139 -5.61 -10.62 -28.10
C GLU A 139 -5.26 -9.17 -28.49
N GLU A 140 -4.42 -9.02 -29.51
CA GLU A 140 -4.02 -7.74 -30.08
C GLU A 140 -3.87 -7.88 -31.60
N VAL A 141 -4.84 -7.36 -32.36
CA VAL A 141 -4.83 -7.32 -33.85
C VAL A 141 -4.53 -8.68 -34.50
N GLY A 142 -5.10 -9.76 -33.96
CA GLY A 142 -4.92 -11.13 -34.45
C GLY A 142 -3.66 -11.84 -33.94
N GLY A 143 -2.86 -11.21 -33.13
CA GLY A 143 -1.78 -11.78 -32.35
C GLY A 143 -2.09 -11.78 -30.85
N LEU A 144 -1.05 -11.97 -30.04
CA LEU A 144 -1.14 -11.94 -28.58
C LEU A 144 -0.22 -10.88 -28.01
N VAL A 145 -0.69 -10.16 -27.01
CA VAL A 145 0.15 -9.56 -25.98
C VAL A 145 0.23 -10.56 -24.85
N MET A 146 1.43 -10.98 -24.51
CA MET A 146 1.71 -11.88 -23.40
C MET A 146 2.75 -11.25 -22.48
N GLY A 147 2.43 -11.11 -21.22
CA GLY A 147 3.30 -10.59 -20.17
C GLY A 147 3.10 -11.36 -18.88
N GLY A 148 3.72 -10.87 -17.80
CA GLY A 148 3.59 -11.54 -16.53
C GLY A 148 4.21 -10.77 -15.39
N PHE A 149 4.19 -11.40 -14.22
CA PHE A 149 4.81 -10.91 -12.99
C PHE A 149 5.72 -12.02 -12.45
N GLU A 150 6.96 -11.97 -12.87
CA GLU A 150 7.97 -12.95 -12.47
C GLU A 150 8.18 -12.97 -10.96
N PRO A 151 8.47 -14.15 -10.35
CA PRO A 151 8.58 -14.27 -8.89
C PRO A 151 9.79 -13.53 -8.30
N VAL A 152 10.77 -13.18 -9.13
CA VAL A 152 11.92 -12.33 -8.75
C VAL A 152 11.91 -11.10 -9.64
N ALA A 153 11.23 -10.07 -9.19
CA ALA A 153 11.12 -8.81 -9.92
C ALA A 153 12.46 -8.06 -9.96
N LYS A 154 12.68 -7.32 -11.02
CA LYS A 154 13.90 -6.53 -11.27
C LYS A 154 13.70 -5.05 -10.94
N PRO A 155 14.25 -4.54 -9.81
CA PRO A 155 14.16 -3.12 -9.51
C PRO A 155 14.90 -2.26 -10.52
N TRP A 156 14.27 -1.18 -10.98
CA TRP A 156 14.92 -0.19 -11.84
C TRP A 156 15.65 0.86 -11.00
N ASN A 157 17.00 0.73 -10.93
CA ASN A 157 17.82 1.46 -9.98
C ASN A 157 18.27 2.85 -10.47
N VAL A 158 17.44 3.56 -11.24
CA VAL A 158 17.73 4.92 -11.71
C VAL A 158 17.11 5.96 -10.79
N HIS A 159 17.95 6.75 -10.13
CA HIS A 159 17.52 7.81 -9.20
C HIS A 159 18.47 9.02 -9.20
N PRO A 160 17.96 10.23 -9.33
CA PRO A 160 16.58 10.54 -9.66
C PRO A 160 16.21 10.04 -11.06
N ILE A 161 14.93 9.76 -11.28
CA ILE A 161 14.43 9.47 -12.64
C ILE A 161 14.54 10.77 -13.45
N PRO A 162 15.21 10.77 -14.61
CA PRO A 162 15.35 11.96 -15.42
C PRO A 162 13.97 12.51 -15.85
N SER A 163 13.80 13.84 -15.84
CA SER A 163 12.59 14.48 -16.35
C SER A 163 12.43 14.31 -17.87
N THR A 164 13.52 14.00 -18.56
CA THR A 164 13.55 13.71 -20.00
C THR A 164 13.13 12.28 -20.36
N PHE A 165 13.06 11.36 -19.38
CA PHE A 165 12.59 10.00 -19.59
C PHE A 165 11.06 9.99 -19.82
N GLN A 166 10.64 10.29 -21.03
CA GLN A 166 9.24 10.40 -21.43
C GLN A 166 8.98 9.55 -22.66
N PHE A 167 7.96 8.69 -22.60
CA PHE A 167 7.61 7.78 -23.70
C PHE A 167 8.76 6.86 -24.14
N GLU A 168 9.70 6.64 -23.24
CA GLU A 168 10.85 5.77 -23.46
C GLU A 168 10.60 4.39 -22.85
N LEU A 169 11.23 3.39 -23.46
CA LEU A 169 11.29 2.02 -22.96
C LEU A 169 12.72 1.71 -22.56
N LEU A 170 12.89 0.74 -21.69
CA LEU A 170 14.20 0.17 -21.36
C LEU A 170 14.62 -0.83 -22.44
N GLY A 171 15.89 -1.23 -22.40
CA GLY A 171 16.39 -2.28 -23.28
C GLY A 171 15.69 -3.61 -23.06
N GLU A 172 15.61 -4.41 -24.10
CA GLU A 172 15.11 -5.79 -24.00
C GLU A 172 15.96 -6.60 -23.02
N ASP A 173 15.32 -7.40 -22.18
CA ASP A 173 15.97 -8.31 -21.24
C ASP A 173 15.29 -9.69 -21.33
N TRP A 174 15.79 -10.49 -22.26
CA TRP A 174 15.29 -11.83 -22.54
C TRP A 174 15.62 -12.81 -21.42
N ASP A 175 16.70 -12.61 -20.69
CA ASP A 175 17.08 -13.47 -19.57
C ASP A 175 16.08 -13.32 -18.42
N GLN A 176 15.67 -12.08 -18.11
CA GLN A 176 14.63 -11.81 -17.12
C GLN A 176 13.24 -12.32 -17.58
N PHE A 177 12.97 -12.24 -18.89
CA PHE A 177 11.69 -12.66 -19.47
C PHE A 177 11.58 -14.18 -19.66
N GLU A 178 12.67 -14.93 -19.60
CA GLU A 178 12.74 -16.35 -19.94
C GLU A 178 11.69 -17.20 -19.21
N ILE A 179 11.54 -17.02 -17.88
CA ILE A 179 10.58 -17.80 -17.08
C ILE A 179 9.14 -17.60 -17.55
N LEU A 180 8.78 -16.36 -17.92
CA LEU A 180 7.45 -16.06 -18.45
C LEU A 180 7.24 -16.71 -19.81
N MET A 181 8.25 -16.68 -20.68
CA MET A 181 8.16 -17.29 -22.01
C MET A 181 8.04 -18.81 -21.94
N GLN A 182 8.82 -19.47 -21.07
CA GLN A 182 8.75 -20.91 -20.86
C GLN A 182 7.36 -21.34 -20.37
N ASN A 183 6.82 -20.67 -19.37
CA ASN A 183 5.48 -20.93 -18.86
C ASN A 183 4.40 -20.65 -19.92
N ALA A 184 4.59 -19.60 -20.72
CA ALA A 184 3.67 -19.24 -21.78
C ALA A 184 3.63 -20.28 -22.89
N ILE A 185 4.76 -20.80 -23.34
CA ILE A 185 4.83 -21.88 -24.36
C ILE A 185 4.17 -23.15 -23.82
N GLN A 186 4.43 -23.52 -22.56
CA GLN A 186 3.79 -24.67 -21.94
C GLN A 186 2.27 -24.52 -21.89
N ARG A 187 1.77 -23.34 -21.56
CA ARG A 187 0.33 -23.07 -21.44
C ARG A 187 -0.35 -22.86 -22.79
N THR A 188 0.34 -22.22 -23.73
CA THR A 188 -0.16 -21.78 -25.02
C THR A 188 0.83 -22.19 -26.11
N PRO A 189 0.81 -23.48 -26.53
CA PRO A 189 1.84 -24.06 -27.41
C PRO A 189 2.05 -23.35 -28.75
N CYS A 190 1.06 -22.63 -29.27
CA CYS A 190 1.23 -21.84 -30.49
C CYS A 190 2.30 -20.73 -30.36
N LEU A 191 2.69 -20.35 -29.12
CA LEU A 191 3.78 -19.41 -28.89
C LEU A 191 5.17 -19.98 -29.22
N GLU A 192 5.35 -21.31 -29.25
CA GLU A 192 6.61 -21.95 -29.63
C GLU A 192 7.06 -21.56 -31.03
N THR A 193 6.12 -21.40 -31.95
CA THR A 193 6.37 -21.06 -33.35
C THR A 193 5.95 -19.65 -33.70
N ALA A 194 5.35 -18.93 -32.78
CA ALA A 194 4.89 -17.56 -32.98
C ALA A 194 6.08 -16.63 -33.17
N LYS A 195 5.99 -15.74 -34.14
CA LYS A 195 6.98 -14.71 -34.34
C LYS A 195 6.77 -13.57 -33.35
N VAL A 196 7.74 -13.31 -32.50
CA VAL A 196 7.71 -12.15 -31.61
C VAL A 196 8.05 -10.90 -32.41
N LYS A 197 7.16 -9.92 -32.37
CA LYS A 197 7.33 -8.62 -33.02
C LYS A 197 8.20 -7.69 -32.19
N MET A 198 8.01 -7.72 -30.88
CA MET A 198 8.78 -6.90 -29.92
C MET A 198 8.67 -7.45 -28.50
N LEU A 199 9.71 -7.28 -27.72
CA LEU A 199 9.71 -7.36 -26.27
C LEU A 199 9.72 -5.93 -25.71
N LEU A 200 8.68 -5.56 -24.96
CA LEU A 200 8.64 -4.29 -24.28
C LEU A 200 9.13 -4.48 -22.85
N ASN A 201 9.98 -3.56 -22.41
CA ASN A 201 10.42 -3.43 -21.04
C ASN A 201 10.19 -1.98 -20.62
N GLY A 202 9.27 -1.76 -19.68
CA GLY A 202 8.93 -0.44 -19.17
C GLY A 202 9.00 -0.38 -17.66
N PRO A 203 9.54 0.71 -17.06
CA PRO A 203 9.53 0.84 -15.62
C PRO A 203 8.13 1.24 -15.15
N GLU A 204 7.62 0.52 -14.16
CA GLU A 204 6.39 0.84 -13.46
C GLU A 204 6.66 1.15 -11.99
N SER A 205 5.81 1.99 -11.38
CA SER A 205 5.96 2.33 -9.96
C SER A 205 5.12 1.42 -9.06
N PHE A 206 5.79 0.87 -8.05
CA PHE A 206 5.20 -0.04 -7.07
C PHE A 206 5.35 0.49 -5.65
N THR A 207 4.42 0.09 -4.80
CA THR A 207 4.42 0.38 -3.37
C THR A 207 5.02 -0.78 -2.57
N PRO A 208 5.50 -0.55 -1.34
CA PRO A 208 6.10 -1.62 -0.52
C PRO A 208 5.09 -2.63 0.03
N ASP A 209 3.79 -2.43 -0.15
CA ASP A 209 2.72 -3.31 0.33
C ASP A 209 1.77 -3.80 -0.78
N GLY A 210 1.97 -3.36 -2.03
CA GLY A 210 1.15 -3.76 -3.17
C GLY A 210 -0.20 -3.04 -3.27
N ASN A 211 -0.55 -2.12 -2.36
CA ASN A 211 -1.73 -1.29 -2.46
C ASN A 211 -1.36 0.10 -2.99
N PHE A 212 -2.21 0.72 -3.81
CA PHE A 212 -1.93 2.08 -4.29
C PHE A 212 -1.99 3.11 -3.15
N ILE A 213 -1.53 4.33 -3.43
CA ILE A 213 -1.51 5.43 -2.45
C ILE A 213 -2.56 6.46 -2.84
N LEU A 214 -3.42 6.81 -1.89
CA LEU A 214 -4.44 7.83 -2.01
C LEU A 214 -4.57 8.59 -0.69
N GLY A 215 -4.67 9.92 -0.73
CA GLY A 215 -5.01 10.71 0.45
C GLY A 215 -4.12 11.92 0.69
N GLU A 216 -4.47 12.70 1.71
CA GLU A 216 -3.71 13.88 2.13
C GLU A 216 -2.47 13.48 2.92
N ALA A 217 -1.31 14.01 2.51
CA ALA A 217 -0.04 13.73 3.17
C ALA A 217 0.01 14.33 4.58
N PRO A 218 0.56 13.60 5.57
CA PRO A 218 0.65 14.10 6.94
C PRO A 218 1.65 15.26 7.10
N GLU A 219 2.65 15.34 6.24
CA GLU A 219 3.71 16.35 6.33
C GLU A 219 3.28 17.72 5.86
N VAL A 220 2.34 17.80 4.89
CA VAL A 220 1.94 19.05 4.25
C VAL A 220 0.44 19.09 4.03
N ARG A 221 -0.23 20.07 4.60
CA ARG A 221 -1.66 20.29 4.44
C ARG A 221 -2.03 20.65 3.01
N ASN A 222 -3.14 20.12 2.53
CA ASN A 222 -3.66 20.31 1.19
C ASN A 222 -2.74 19.71 0.09
N TYR A 223 -1.80 18.86 0.47
CA TYR A 223 -1.01 18.05 -0.46
C TYR A 223 -1.55 16.62 -0.50
N PHE A 224 -2.19 16.26 -1.58
CA PHE A 224 -2.73 14.93 -1.79
C PHE A 224 -1.79 14.09 -2.66
N VAL A 225 -1.77 12.80 -2.40
CA VAL A 225 -1.01 11.82 -3.20
C VAL A 225 -2.00 10.86 -3.88
N TRP A 226 -1.79 10.64 -5.18
CA TRP A 226 -2.54 9.66 -5.95
C TRP A 226 -1.58 8.95 -6.92
N ALA A 227 -0.98 7.83 -6.46
CA ALA A 227 0.13 7.18 -7.15
C ALA A 227 0.27 5.70 -6.78
N GLY A 228 1.17 4.99 -7.47
CA GLY A 228 1.57 3.62 -7.11
C GLY A 228 0.49 2.57 -7.33
N PHE A 229 -0.18 2.58 -8.47
CA PHE A 229 -1.30 1.68 -8.73
C PHE A 229 -0.91 0.22 -9.01
N ASN A 230 0.37 -0.13 -8.95
CA ASN A 230 0.85 -1.52 -9.02
C ASN A 230 0.25 -2.29 -10.21
N SER A 231 0.40 -1.76 -11.42
CA SER A 231 -0.17 -2.27 -12.70
C SER A 231 -1.70 -2.31 -12.78
N ALA A 232 -2.43 -1.84 -11.77
CA ALA A 232 -3.90 -1.85 -11.75
C ALA A 232 -4.51 -0.45 -11.97
N GLY A 233 -3.78 0.48 -12.59
CA GLY A 233 -4.19 1.88 -12.75
C GLY A 233 -5.50 2.06 -13.51
N ILE A 234 -5.66 1.37 -14.65
CA ILE A 234 -6.87 1.48 -15.47
C ILE A 234 -8.11 1.01 -14.68
N ALA A 235 -8.01 -0.15 -14.03
CA ALA A 235 -9.11 -0.74 -13.29
C ALA A 235 -9.57 0.12 -12.10
N ASN A 236 -8.62 0.77 -11.42
CA ASN A 236 -8.89 1.54 -10.20
C ASN A 236 -9.11 3.05 -10.46
N SER A 237 -8.74 3.57 -11.64
CA SER A 237 -8.71 5.02 -11.89
C SER A 237 -10.05 5.73 -11.65
N GLY A 238 -11.16 5.13 -12.10
CA GLY A 238 -12.49 5.73 -11.95
C GLY A 238 -12.93 5.84 -10.49
N GLY A 239 -12.80 4.74 -9.73
CA GLY A 239 -13.14 4.70 -8.31
C GLY A 239 -12.26 5.61 -7.47
N ALA A 240 -10.94 5.51 -7.64
CA ALA A 240 -9.97 6.33 -6.91
C ALA A 240 -10.12 7.82 -7.23
N GLY A 241 -10.37 8.18 -8.52
CA GLY A 241 -10.62 9.57 -8.91
C GLY A 241 -11.87 10.17 -8.26
N ARG A 242 -12.95 9.38 -8.21
CA ARG A 242 -14.18 9.77 -7.51
C ARG A 242 -13.93 9.99 -6.03
N LEU A 243 -13.32 9.03 -5.35
CA LEU A 243 -13.09 9.09 -3.90
C LEU A 243 -12.12 10.24 -3.51
N MET A 244 -11.10 10.51 -4.36
CA MET A 244 -10.22 11.67 -4.18
C MET A 244 -10.99 12.99 -4.30
N ALA A 245 -11.86 13.11 -5.30
CA ALA A 245 -12.67 14.30 -5.48
C ALA A 245 -13.66 14.50 -4.31
N GLU A 246 -14.32 13.43 -3.84
CA GLU A 246 -15.21 13.46 -2.69
C GLU A 246 -14.44 13.87 -1.41
N TRP A 247 -13.24 13.33 -1.20
CA TRP A 247 -12.39 13.73 -0.06
C TRP A 247 -11.99 15.20 -0.11
N ILE A 248 -11.48 15.67 -1.26
CA ILE A 248 -11.07 17.08 -1.41
C ILE A 248 -12.22 18.05 -1.19
N VAL A 249 -13.40 17.75 -1.72
CA VAL A 249 -14.57 18.64 -1.62
C VAL A 249 -15.23 18.55 -0.23
N GLY A 250 -15.29 17.35 0.34
CA GLY A 250 -15.92 17.09 1.65
C GLY A 250 -15.00 17.33 2.84
N GLY A 251 -13.69 17.48 2.62
CA GLY A 251 -12.68 17.61 3.70
C GLY A 251 -12.23 16.28 4.31
N GLU A 252 -12.98 15.21 4.08
CA GLU A 252 -12.70 13.87 4.58
C GLU A 252 -13.18 12.81 3.59
N PRO A 253 -12.64 11.56 3.62
CA PRO A 253 -13.08 10.52 2.72
C PRO A 253 -14.52 10.10 3.00
N SER A 254 -15.27 9.79 1.93
CA SER A 254 -16.67 9.37 2.01
C SER A 254 -16.84 7.91 2.49
N VAL A 255 -15.78 7.11 2.40
CA VAL A 255 -15.70 5.70 2.81
C VAL A 255 -14.37 5.44 3.52
N ASP A 256 -14.25 4.31 4.20
CA ASP A 256 -12.96 3.89 4.76
C ASP A 256 -11.95 3.60 3.64
N LEU A 257 -10.85 4.36 3.64
CA LEU A 257 -9.74 4.24 2.68
C LEU A 257 -8.43 3.80 3.34
N TRP A 258 -8.48 3.26 4.58
CA TRP A 258 -7.29 2.96 5.36
C TRP A 258 -6.25 2.13 4.59
N ASP A 259 -6.68 1.11 3.87
CA ASP A 259 -5.78 0.22 3.13
C ASP A 259 -4.98 0.92 2.00
N VAL A 260 -5.44 2.08 1.56
CA VAL A 260 -4.80 2.89 0.50
C VAL A 260 -4.37 4.28 0.98
N ASP A 261 -4.72 4.67 2.21
CA ASP A 261 -4.36 5.97 2.77
C ASP A 261 -2.83 6.11 2.88
N VAL A 262 -2.28 7.23 2.42
CA VAL A 262 -0.84 7.52 2.51
C VAL A 262 -0.33 7.48 3.95
N ARG A 263 -1.16 7.79 4.95
CA ARG A 263 -0.84 7.80 6.37
C ARG A 263 -0.64 6.41 6.99
N ARG A 264 -0.91 5.32 6.23
CA ARG A 264 -0.56 3.96 6.66
C ARG A 264 0.94 3.72 6.69
N PHE A 265 1.71 4.59 6.04
CA PHE A 265 3.17 4.50 5.99
C PHE A 265 3.84 5.34 7.08
N GLY A 266 4.87 4.78 7.71
CA GLY A 266 5.73 5.53 8.61
C GLY A 266 6.90 6.21 7.87
N PRO A 267 7.58 7.19 8.49
CA PRO A 267 8.70 7.91 7.87
C PRO A 267 9.86 7.01 7.41
N PHE A 268 10.05 5.86 8.05
CA PHE A 268 11.10 4.87 7.71
C PHE A 268 10.91 4.27 6.31
N THR A 269 9.70 4.28 5.75
CA THR A 269 9.41 3.78 4.40
C THR A 269 10.03 4.64 3.30
N GLY A 270 10.57 5.81 3.62
CA GLY A 270 11.35 6.65 2.70
C GLY A 270 12.75 6.12 2.36
N ASN A 271 13.25 5.08 3.03
CA ASN A 271 14.56 4.51 2.77
C ASN A 271 14.60 3.81 1.40
N ARG A 272 15.47 4.29 0.50
CA ARG A 272 15.52 3.81 -0.89
C ARG A 272 15.93 2.35 -1.01
N LYS A 273 16.91 1.88 -0.22
CA LYS A 273 17.34 0.48 -0.24
C LYS A 273 16.21 -0.44 0.23
N ALA A 274 15.56 -0.08 1.32
CA ALA A 274 14.42 -0.82 1.83
C ALA A 274 13.24 -0.85 0.84
N LEU A 275 12.97 0.27 0.15
CA LEU A 275 11.94 0.31 -0.90
C LEU A 275 12.27 -0.61 -2.06
N SER A 276 13.52 -0.63 -2.53
CA SER A 276 13.95 -1.50 -3.63
C SER A 276 13.74 -2.98 -3.30
N GLU A 277 14.21 -3.42 -2.14
CA GLU A 277 14.10 -4.81 -1.70
C GLU A 277 12.64 -5.21 -1.46
N ARG A 278 11.87 -4.36 -0.78
CA ARG A 278 10.47 -4.62 -0.46
C ARG A 278 9.57 -4.63 -1.71
N THR A 279 9.80 -3.71 -2.63
CA THR A 279 9.05 -3.64 -3.89
C THR A 279 9.32 -4.86 -4.76
N ALA A 280 10.58 -5.33 -4.83
CA ALA A 280 10.91 -6.55 -5.57
C ALA A 280 10.17 -7.78 -5.01
N GLU A 281 10.14 -7.94 -3.68
CA GLU A 281 9.39 -9.02 -3.04
C GLU A 281 7.88 -8.90 -3.30
N THR A 282 7.32 -7.72 -3.07
CA THR A 282 5.87 -7.49 -3.19
C THR A 282 5.40 -7.71 -4.63
N LEU A 283 6.19 -7.28 -5.61
CA LEU A 283 5.90 -7.49 -7.03
C LEU A 283 6.03 -8.98 -7.40
N GLY A 284 7.08 -9.67 -6.91
CA GLY A 284 7.26 -11.10 -7.11
C GLY A 284 6.12 -11.95 -6.52
N LEU A 285 5.44 -11.44 -5.49
CA LEU A 285 4.27 -12.08 -4.88
C LEU A 285 2.93 -11.67 -5.55
N HIS A 286 2.95 -10.89 -6.62
CA HIS A 286 1.71 -10.33 -7.19
C HIS A 286 0.73 -11.41 -7.67
N TYR A 287 1.23 -12.50 -8.26
CA TYR A 287 0.44 -13.67 -8.67
C TYR A 287 0.57 -14.87 -7.73
N ALA A 288 1.42 -14.80 -6.72
CA ALA A 288 1.59 -15.89 -5.78
C ALA A 288 0.32 -16.13 -4.94
N MET A 289 0.11 -17.37 -4.53
CA MET A 289 -0.91 -17.71 -3.54
C MET A 289 -0.65 -16.91 -2.26
N ARG A 290 -1.63 -16.14 -1.83
CA ARG A 290 -1.57 -15.41 -0.56
C ARG A 290 -2.01 -16.34 0.57
N TRP A 291 -1.04 -16.95 1.21
CA TRP A 291 -1.30 -17.82 2.35
C TRP A 291 -1.79 -17.03 3.56
N PRO A 292 -2.71 -17.56 4.35
CA PRO A 292 -3.13 -16.93 5.60
C PRO A 292 -1.94 -16.64 6.51
N ARG A 293 -1.83 -15.37 6.95
CA ARG A 293 -0.72 -14.87 7.80
C ARG A 293 0.67 -14.96 7.20
N GLN A 294 0.78 -15.05 5.88
CA GLN A 294 2.08 -14.92 5.22
C GLN A 294 2.69 -13.55 5.52
N GLU A 295 3.95 -13.56 5.94
CA GLU A 295 4.71 -12.35 6.27
C GLU A 295 5.72 -12.05 5.17
N LEU A 296 5.88 -10.76 4.85
CA LEU A 296 6.95 -10.32 3.97
C LEU A 296 8.30 -10.52 4.66
N GLN A 297 9.32 -10.94 3.91
CA GLN A 297 10.60 -11.39 4.45
C GLN A 297 11.71 -10.34 4.29
N THR A 298 11.68 -9.54 3.22
CA THR A 298 12.71 -8.50 2.99
C THR A 298 12.62 -7.37 4.01
N VAL A 299 13.73 -6.65 4.21
CA VAL A 299 13.81 -5.50 5.11
C VAL A 299 13.43 -5.88 6.55
N ARG A 300 13.86 -7.05 6.98
CA ARG A 300 13.63 -7.55 8.34
C ARG A 300 14.94 -8.10 8.92
N PRO A 301 15.16 -7.92 10.26
CA PRO A 301 14.37 -7.10 11.17
C PRO A 301 14.63 -5.60 10.95
N LEU A 302 13.60 -4.74 11.07
CA LEU A 302 13.75 -3.29 10.93
C LEU A 302 13.68 -2.54 12.27
N ARG A 303 12.69 -2.86 13.08
CA ARG A 303 12.47 -2.28 14.41
C ARG A 303 12.23 -3.39 15.41
N CYS A 304 13.08 -3.49 16.41
CA CYS A 304 13.01 -4.54 17.44
C CYS A 304 12.76 -3.94 18.82
N SER A 305 12.06 -4.68 19.66
CA SER A 305 12.00 -4.38 21.08
C SER A 305 13.32 -4.77 21.77
N PRO A 306 13.60 -4.26 22.99
CA PRO A 306 14.75 -4.72 23.77
C PRO A 306 14.72 -6.21 24.11
N LEU A 307 13.58 -6.86 24.00
CA LEU A 307 13.40 -8.29 24.29
C LEU A 307 13.55 -9.19 23.05
N TYR A 308 13.74 -8.64 21.86
CA TYR A 308 13.75 -9.39 20.61
C TYR A 308 14.65 -10.63 20.65
N ASP A 309 15.93 -10.47 20.99
CA ASP A 309 16.88 -11.57 21.03
C ASP A 309 16.54 -12.63 22.09
N ILE A 310 16.02 -12.19 23.24
CA ILE A 310 15.58 -13.08 24.31
C ILE A 310 14.39 -13.91 23.88
N LEU A 311 13.44 -13.31 23.18
CA LEU A 311 12.25 -13.98 22.68
C LEU A 311 12.60 -14.91 21.53
N ALA A 312 13.48 -14.49 20.62
CA ALA A 312 14.00 -15.32 19.54
C ALA A 312 14.68 -16.59 20.08
N ALA A 313 15.52 -16.46 21.12
CA ALA A 313 16.16 -17.60 21.78
C ALA A 313 15.17 -18.56 22.46
N LYS A 314 13.93 -18.13 22.73
CA LYS A 314 12.84 -18.94 23.27
C LYS A 314 11.94 -19.56 22.17
N GLY A 315 12.31 -19.41 20.91
CA GLY A 315 11.54 -19.96 19.78
C GLY A 315 10.42 -19.05 19.29
N ALA A 316 10.48 -17.73 19.56
CA ALA A 316 9.50 -16.81 19.01
C ALA A 316 9.59 -16.75 17.49
N GLU A 317 8.45 -16.92 16.84
CA GLU A 317 8.26 -16.66 15.41
C GLU A 317 7.62 -15.28 15.26
N PHE A 318 8.28 -14.43 14.47
CA PHE A 318 7.92 -13.02 14.39
C PHE A 318 7.14 -12.70 13.13
N GLY A 319 6.16 -11.78 13.27
CA GLY A 319 5.54 -11.03 12.19
C GLY A 319 5.93 -9.57 12.25
N SER A 320 5.67 -8.84 11.18
CA SER A 320 5.99 -7.41 11.08
C SER A 320 4.73 -6.56 11.05
N LYS A 321 4.70 -5.50 11.88
CA LYS A 321 3.66 -4.48 11.84
C LYS A 321 4.28 -3.09 11.89
N ASN A 322 4.13 -2.32 10.80
CA ASN A 322 4.74 -0.99 10.64
C ASN A 322 6.25 -1.00 10.96
N GLY A 323 6.94 -2.02 10.44
CA GLY A 323 8.36 -2.24 10.63
C GLY A 323 8.78 -2.82 11.98
N TRP A 324 7.88 -2.95 12.95
CA TRP A 324 8.16 -3.60 14.23
C TRP A 324 8.05 -5.12 14.12
N GLU A 325 9.07 -5.81 14.64
CA GLU A 325 8.99 -7.25 14.87
C GLU A 325 8.09 -7.54 16.10
N ARG A 326 7.12 -8.43 15.91
CA ARG A 326 6.14 -8.82 16.91
C ARG A 326 6.03 -10.33 16.96
N VAL A 327 6.02 -10.91 18.16
CA VAL A 327 5.83 -12.35 18.33
C VAL A 327 4.42 -12.74 17.87
N ASN A 328 4.34 -13.67 16.93
CA ASN A 328 3.09 -14.29 16.51
C ASN A 328 2.75 -15.50 17.39
N TYR A 329 3.74 -16.33 17.68
CA TYR A 329 3.66 -17.52 18.55
C TYR A 329 5.06 -18.02 18.92
N PHE A 330 5.16 -18.93 19.87
CA PHE A 330 6.40 -19.62 20.21
C PHE A 330 6.37 -21.03 19.65
N ARG A 331 7.35 -21.37 18.81
CA ARG A 331 7.52 -22.69 18.24
C ARG A 331 8.36 -23.56 19.19
N PRO A 332 7.90 -24.78 19.54
CA PRO A 332 8.73 -25.74 20.30
C PRO A 332 10.04 -26.07 19.56
N ALA A 333 11.11 -26.26 20.30
CA ALA A 333 12.46 -26.46 19.73
C ALA A 333 12.54 -27.69 18.80
N GLU A 334 11.77 -28.73 19.08
CA GLU A 334 11.68 -29.96 18.32
C GLU A 334 10.74 -29.88 17.10
N ALA A 335 9.93 -28.84 17.00
CA ALA A 335 8.97 -28.70 15.93
C ALA A 335 9.61 -28.09 14.67
N ALA A 336 9.24 -28.59 13.50
CA ALA A 336 9.57 -27.98 12.23
C ALA A 336 8.89 -26.61 12.08
N PRO A 337 9.41 -25.70 11.24
CA PRO A 337 8.70 -24.46 10.87
C PRO A 337 7.28 -24.78 10.36
N ALA A 338 6.31 -23.94 10.73
CA ALA A 338 4.94 -24.09 10.29
C ALA A 338 4.84 -23.94 8.76
N ARG A 339 4.03 -24.78 8.15
CA ARG A 339 3.79 -24.77 6.70
C ARG A 339 2.72 -23.74 6.34
N ASP A 340 2.86 -23.17 5.17
CA ASP A 340 1.78 -22.43 4.54
C ASP A 340 0.64 -23.40 4.16
N THR A 341 -0.58 -23.12 4.61
CA THR A 341 -1.75 -23.98 4.38
C THR A 341 -3.05 -23.20 4.49
N LEU A 342 -4.09 -23.68 3.78
CA LEU A 342 -5.48 -23.26 3.95
C LEU A 342 -6.22 -24.12 4.97
N ASP A 343 -5.62 -25.23 5.38
CA ASP A 343 -6.15 -26.12 6.43
C ASP A 343 -5.81 -25.58 7.83
N THR A 344 -5.99 -26.43 8.84
CA THR A 344 -5.58 -26.11 10.22
C THR A 344 -4.06 -25.91 10.28
N PRO A 345 -3.57 -24.73 10.64
CA PRO A 345 -2.14 -24.44 10.62
C PRO A 345 -1.39 -25.13 11.76
N ASP A 346 -0.14 -25.54 11.49
CA ASP A 346 0.73 -26.23 12.44
C ASP A 346 0.98 -25.45 13.75
N TRP A 347 0.95 -24.11 13.68
CA TRP A 347 1.15 -23.23 14.85
C TRP A 347 -0.08 -23.10 15.76
N LEU A 348 -1.26 -23.52 15.35
CA LEU A 348 -2.49 -23.33 16.13
C LEU A 348 -2.45 -24.01 17.52
N PRO A 349 -1.99 -25.25 17.68
CA PRO A 349 -1.85 -25.87 18.99
C PRO A 349 -0.90 -25.10 19.92
N TRP A 350 0.17 -24.52 19.38
CA TRP A 350 1.14 -23.75 20.17
C TRP A 350 0.50 -22.45 20.70
N MET A 351 -0.20 -21.73 19.84
CA MET A 351 -0.95 -20.53 20.24
C MET A 351 -2.06 -20.86 21.25
N GLN A 352 -2.75 -21.99 21.09
CA GLN A 352 -3.78 -22.43 22.05
C GLN A 352 -3.17 -22.74 23.43
N ALA A 353 -1.97 -23.30 23.48
CA ALA A 353 -1.26 -23.54 24.74
C ALA A 353 -0.91 -22.22 25.45
N GLU A 354 -0.46 -21.20 24.71
CA GLU A 354 -0.18 -19.85 25.25
C GLU A 354 -1.46 -19.17 25.76
N GLN A 355 -2.56 -19.28 25.00
CA GLN A 355 -3.86 -18.77 25.42
C GLN A 355 -4.37 -19.46 26.70
N LYS A 356 -4.20 -20.78 26.82
CA LYS A 356 -4.56 -21.55 28.00
C LYS A 356 -3.72 -21.11 29.20
N ALA A 357 -2.40 -20.99 29.04
CA ALA A 357 -1.50 -20.51 30.10
C ALA A 357 -1.91 -19.12 30.61
N THR A 358 -2.28 -18.22 29.67
CA THR A 358 -2.78 -16.89 30.04
C THR A 358 -4.07 -16.94 30.86
N ARG A 359 -5.00 -17.84 30.51
CA ARG A 359 -6.30 -17.96 31.18
C ARG A 359 -6.22 -18.65 32.54
N GLU A 360 -5.30 -19.60 32.69
CA GLU A 360 -5.22 -20.48 33.86
C GLU A 360 -4.08 -20.10 34.83
N ALA A 361 -3.08 -19.37 34.34
CA ALA A 361 -1.89 -19.03 35.12
C ALA A 361 -1.49 -17.54 34.91
N VAL A 362 -0.36 -17.31 34.24
CA VAL A 362 0.18 -15.98 33.95
C VAL A 362 0.96 -16.00 32.64
N ALA A 363 0.87 -14.93 31.87
CA ALA A 363 1.68 -14.72 30.69
C ALA A 363 2.22 -13.29 30.63
N LEU A 364 3.44 -13.13 30.10
CA LEU A 364 4.08 -11.85 29.84
C LEU A 364 4.09 -11.59 28.33
N TYR A 365 3.53 -10.45 27.93
CA TYR A 365 3.46 -10.04 26.53
C TYR A 365 4.36 -8.84 26.27
N ASP A 366 5.22 -8.94 25.25
CA ASP A 366 5.94 -7.78 24.72
C ASP A 366 5.03 -7.01 23.75
N GLN A 367 4.54 -5.88 24.22
CA GLN A 367 3.71 -4.95 23.47
C GLN A 367 4.48 -3.65 23.13
N SER A 368 5.81 -3.70 23.14
CA SER A 368 6.66 -2.52 22.86
C SER A 368 6.46 -1.92 21.48
N SER A 369 5.89 -2.66 20.55
CA SER A 369 5.52 -2.17 19.20
C SER A 369 4.36 -1.19 19.18
N PHE A 370 3.51 -1.14 20.22
CA PHE A 370 2.47 -0.13 20.31
C PHE A 370 3.08 1.27 20.24
N SER A 371 2.38 2.19 19.59
CA SER A 371 2.79 3.58 19.50
C SER A 371 2.52 4.30 20.82
N LYS A 372 3.46 5.10 21.24
CA LYS A 372 3.37 5.94 22.44
C LYS A 372 3.55 7.39 22.04
N LEU A 373 2.52 8.22 22.31
CA LEU A 373 2.55 9.64 22.02
C LEU A 373 2.50 10.41 23.35
N TRP A 374 3.40 11.36 23.54
CA TRP A 374 3.26 12.34 24.62
C TRP A 374 2.42 13.51 24.14
N VAL A 375 1.42 13.85 24.94
CA VAL A 375 0.63 15.08 24.83
C VAL A 375 0.89 15.89 26.08
N GLN A 376 1.51 17.06 25.93
CA GLN A 376 1.94 17.86 27.07
C GLN A 376 1.80 19.35 26.82
N GLY A 377 1.57 20.09 27.88
CA GLY A 377 1.42 21.54 27.90
C GLY A 377 0.21 21.98 28.72
N PRO A 378 0.13 23.28 29.04
CA PRO A 378 -0.94 23.80 29.89
C PRO A 378 -2.35 23.49 29.40
N ASP A 379 -2.53 23.34 28.09
CA ASP A 379 -3.84 23.10 27.49
C ASP A 379 -4.04 21.61 27.09
N ALA A 380 -3.13 20.69 27.50
CA ALA A 380 -3.18 19.28 27.12
C ALA A 380 -4.46 18.56 27.60
N LEU A 381 -4.92 18.85 28.84
CA LEU A 381 -6.16 18.26 29.35
C LEU A 381 -7.38 18.72 28.54
N SER A 382 -7.55 20.03 28.34
CA SER A 382 -8.68 20.56 27.59
C SER A 382 -8.68 20.11 26.13
N PHE A 383 -7.51 20.00 25.53
CA PHE A 383 -7.33 19.43 24.20
C PHE A 383 -7.81 17.96 24.13
N LEU A 384 -7.32 17.12 25.05
CA LEU A 384 -7.70 15.70 25.08
C LEU A 384 -9.17 15.50 25.44
N GLN A 385 -9.75 16.32 26.31
CA GLN A 385 -11.20 16.30 26.59
C GLN A 385 -12.04 16.62 25.34
N HIS A 386 -11.52 17.45 24.45
CA HIS A 386 -12.16 17.73 23.16
C HIS A 386 -12.03 16.57 22.17
N MET A 387 -10.85 15.94 22.13
CA MET A 387 -10.53 14.90 21.14
C MET A 387 -11.09 13.52 21.51
N CYS A 388 -11.19 13.20 22.78
CA CYS A 388 -11.59 11.89 23.29
C CYS A 388 -13.08 11.82 23.59
N ALA A 389 -13.72 10.71 23.25
CA ALA A 389 -15.14 10.53 23.55
C ALA A 389 -15.42 10.22 25.03
N ASN A 390 -14.41 9.69 25.76
CA ASN A 390 -14.51 9.44 27.19
C ASN A 390 -13.86 10.55 28.01
N ASP A 391 -14.28 10.69 29.27
CA ASP A 391 -13.70 11.65 30.21
C ASP A 391 -12.24 11.31 30.53
N ILE A 392 -11.35 12.25 30.24
CA ILE A 392 -9.89 12.16 30.48
C ILE A 392 -9.48 12.89 31.76
N ASP A 393 -10.36 13.70 32.38
CA ASP A 393 -10.08 14.37 33.65
C ASP A 393 -10.22 13.43 34.85
N VAL A 394 -9.34 12.45 34.88
CA VAL A 394 -9.25 11.42 35.93
C VAL A 394 -8.04 11.67 36.83
N ALA A 395 -7.94 10.96 37.96
CA ALA A 395 -6.79 11.08 38.84
C ALA A 395 -5.46 10.75 38.14
N ILE A 396 -4.36 11.40 38.51
CA ILE A 396 -3.02 11.10 38.03
C ILE A 396 -2.69 9.60 38.28
N GLY A 397 -2.11 8.95 37.30
CA GLY A 397 -1.83 7.51 37.27
C GLY A 397 -2.99 6.65 36.73
N LYS A 398 -4.15 7.21 36.45
CA LYS A 398 -5.27 6.48 35.83
C LYS A 398 -5.13 6.41 34.31
N MET A 399 -5.68 5.33 33.76
CA MET A 399 -5.78 5.04 32.33
C MET A 399 -7.22 5.05 31.90
N VAL A 400 -7.49 5.62 30.72
CA VAL A 400 -8.82 5.65 30.09
C VAL A 400 -8.70 5.11 28.68
N TYR A 401 -9.42 4.05 28.38
CA TYR A 401 -9.61 3.60 26.99
C TYR A 401 -10.73 4.46 26.36
N THR A 402 -10.47 5.01 25.18
CA THR A 402 -11.37 5.95 24.53
C THR A 402 -11.26 5.92 23.01
N PRO A 403 -12.35 6.05 22.24
CA PRO A 403 -12.27 6.34 20.82
C PRO A 403 -11.97 7.83 20.58
N LEU A 404 -11.36 8.10 19.42
CA LEU A 404 -11.38 9.39 18.73
C LEU A 404 -12.46 9.32 17.65
N LEU A 405 -13.26 10.37 17.54
CA LEU A 405 -14.37 10.44 16.60
C LEU A 405 -14.19 11.64 15.67
N ASN A 406 -14.66 11.50 14.42
CA ASN A 406 -14.78 12.61 13.50
C ASN A 406 -16.08 13.40 13.72
N ASP A 407 -16.27 14.50 13.00
CA ASP A 407 -17.42 15.40 13.15
C ASP A 407 -18.77 14.75 12.82
N ARG A 408 -18.76 13.59 12.14
CA ARG A 408 -19.96 12.78 11.85
C ARG A 408 -20.26 11.75 12.92
N GLY A 409 -19.42 11.66 13.98
CA GLY A 409 -19.46 10.62 14.99
C GLY A 409 -18.89 9.28 14.52
N GLY A 410 -18.22 9.24 13.37
CA GLY A 410 -17.51 8.08 12.87
C GLY A 410 -16.22 7.84 13.66
N PHE A 411 -15.81 6.58 13.70
CA PHE A 411 -14.64 6.12 14.44
C PHE A 411 -13.37 6.44 13.67
N GLU A 412 -12.46 7.24 14.25
CA GLU A 412 -11.14 7.51 13.66
C GLU A 412 -10.06 6.58 14.21
N SER A 413 -10.06 6.40 15.52
CA SER A 413 -9.10 5.53 16.21
C SER A 413 -9.64 5.14 17.58
N ASP A 414 -9.06 4.09 18.17
CA ASP A 414 -9.24 3.75 19.57
C ASP A 414 -7.87 3.64 20.25
N LEU A 415 -7.77 4.17 21.44
CA LEU A 415 -6.52 4.31 22.13
C LEU A 415 -6.70 4.38 23.65
N THR A 416 -5.58 4.23 24.37
CA THR A 416 -5.54 4.40 25.82
C THR A 416 -4.80 5.68 26.16
N VAL A 417 -5.43 6.54 26.96
CA VAL A 417 -4.82 7.75 27.53
C VAL A 417 -4.45 7.50 28.98
N ILE A 418 -3.20 7.78 29.32
CA ILE A 418 -2.67 7.67 30.69
C ILE A 418 -2.37 9.07 31.18
N ARG A 419 -2.98 9.49 32.31
CA ARG A 419 -2.67 10.78 32.93
C ARG A 419 -1.42 10.68 33.80
N LEU A 420 -0.31 11.30 33.38
CA LEU A 420 0.98 11.25 34.06
C LEU A 420 1.19 12.43 35.02
N ALA A 421 0.61 13.60 34.69
CA ALA A 421 0.63 14.82 35.50
C ALA A 421 -0.60 15.67 35.18
N SER A 422 -0.70 16.85 35.79
CA SER A 422 -1.78 17.80 35.48
C SER A 422 -1.81 18.24 34.02
N ASP A 423 -0.65 18.32 33.39
CA ASP A 423 -0.39 18.86 32.06
C ASP A 423 0.33 17.90 31.12
N ARG A 424 0.44 16.60 31.49
CA ARG A 424 1.16 15.58 30.69
C ARG A 424 0.41 14.26 30.67
N PHE A 425 0.20 13.77 29.46
CA PHE A 425 -0.49 12.53 29.15
C PHE A 425 0.36 11.66 28.21
N MET A 426 0.20 10.34 28.32
CA MET A 426 0.71 9.38 27.36
C MET A 426 -0.47 8.71 26.65
N ILE A 427 -0.48 8.74 25.35
CA ILE A 427 -1.39 7.96 24.52
C ILE A 427 -0.67 6.68 24.10
N VAL A 428 -1.35 5.55 24.22
CA VAL A 428 -0.91 4.24 23.68
C VAL A 428 -1.91 3.82 22.63
N THR A 429 -1.44 3.62 21.40
CA THR A 429 -2.27 3.25 20.25
C THR A 429 -1.61 2.15 19.40
N GLY A 430 -2.34 1.62 18.44
CA GLY A 430 -1.89 0.51 17.59
C GLY A 430 -0.63 0.85 16.77
N SER A 431 0.30 -0.10 16.66
CA SER A 431 1.57 0.06 15.93
C SER A 431 1.38 0.53 14.48
N GLY A 432 0.32 0.09 13.83
CA GLY A 432 0.02 0.45 12.43
C GLY A 432 -0.59 1.83 12.26
N GLN A 433 -1.02 2.49 13.34
CA GLN A 433 -1.78 3.73 13.30
C GLN A 433 -0.96 4.97 13.69
N THR A 434 0.32 4.81 13.98
CA THR A 434 1.19 5.88 14.51
C THR A 434 1.07 7.18 13.70
N THR A 435 1.25 7.10 12.38
CA THR A 435 1.24 8.28 11.50
C THR A 435 -0.15 8.90 11.43
N ARG A 436 -1.20 8.07 11.30
CA ARG A 436 -2.58 8.52 11.22
C ARG A 436 -3.02 9.23 12.50
N ASP A 437 -2.79 8.60 13.66
CA ASP A 437 -3.24 9.15 14.94
C ASP A 437 -2.48 10.42 15.32
N LEU A 438 -1.16 10.44 15.04
CA LEU A 438 -0.35 11.64 15.25
C LEU A 438 -0.83 12.79 14.37
N ASP A 439 -1.06 12.52 13.07
CA ASP A 439 -1.58 13.51 12.13
C ASP A 439 -2.98 13.99 12.56
N TRP A 440 -3.88 13.07 12.95
CA TRP A 440 -5.22 13.42 13.44
C TRP A 440 -5.16 14.38 14.63
N LEU A 441 -4.39 14.05 15.63
CA LEU A 441 -4.24 14.90 16.81
C LEU A 441 -3.59 16.24 16.46
N GLN A 442 -2.52 16.25 15.67
CA GLN A 442 -1.83 17.49 15.28
C GLN A 442 -2.69 18.44 14.46
N ARG A 443 -3.60 17.90 13.64
CA ARG A 443 -4.56 18.71 12.84
C ARG A 443 -5.49 19.55 13.70
N HIS A 444 -5.80 19.10 14.90
CA HIS A 444 -6.73 19.75 15.81
C HIS A 444 -6.04 20.67 16.83
N VAL A 445 -4.71 20.73 16.85
CA VAL A 445 -3.98 21.75 17.63
C VAL A 445 -4.05 23.08 16.91
N THR A 446 -4.71 24.05 17.52
CA THR A 446 -4.76 25.42 16.98
C THR A 446 -3.58 26.27 17.46
N SER A 447 -3.29 27.37 16.77
CA SER A 447 -2.22 28.30 17.18
C SER A 447 -2.43 28.96 18.54
N ALA A 448 -3.66 28.95 19.07
CA ALA A 448 -3.97 29.47 20.40
C ALA A 448 -3.66 28.46 21.53
N MET A 449 -3.49 27.17 21.20
CA MET A 449 -3.25 26.10 22.17
C MET A 449 -1.75 25.92 22.45
N ARG A 450 -1.42 25.78 23.73
CA ARG A 450 -0.05 25.46 24.19
C ARG A 450 0.05 23.97 24.48
N VAL A 451 0.01 23.17 23.41
CA VAL A 451 0.09 21.71 23.42
C VAL A 451 1.19 21.26 22.48
N SER A 452 2.02 20.34 22.92
CA SER A 452 2.97 19.62 22.07
C SER A 452 2.63 18.13 22.04
N ILE A 453 2.73 17.52 20.86
CA ILE A 453 2.45 16.10 20.63
C ILE A 453 3.68 15.48 19.98
N ASN A 454 4.27 14.47 20.62
CA ASN A 454 5.52 13.86 20.18
C ASN A 454 5.43 12.34 20.18
N ASP A 455 5.88 11.70 19.10
CA ASP A 455 6.07 10.25 19.07
C ASP A 455 7.29 9.86 19.92
N VAL A 456 7.03 9.12 20.98
CA VAL A 456 8.05 8.60 21.92
C VAL A 456 8.07 7.06 21.92
N SER A 457 7.55 6.44 20.86
CA SER A 457 7.42 4.98 20.75
C SER A 457 8.73 4.24 20.99
N ALA A 458 9.83 4.78 20.49
CA ALA A 458 11.16 4.17 20.66
C ALA A 458 11.81 4.42 22.05
N GLN A 459 11.22 5.26 22.89
CA GLN A 459 11.77 5.59 24.22
C GLN A 459 11.26 4.67 25.33
N TYR A 460 10.18 3.93 25.08
CA TYR A 460 9.50 3.10 26.06
C TYR A 460 9.20 1.72 25.52
N CYS A 461 9.44 0.69 26.31
CA CYS A 461 8.83 -0.62 26.10
C CYS A 461 7.51 -0.72 26.88
N VAL A 462 6.64 -1.58 26.38
CA VAL A 462 5.37 -1.92 27.02
C VAL A 462 5.34 -3.42 27.26
N LEU A 463 5.23 -3.79 28.52
CA LEU A 463 5.09 -5.18 28.94
C LEU A 463 3.75 -5.35 29.65
N SER A 464 2.97 -6.33 29.20
CA SER A 464 1.69 -6.66 29.83
C SER A 464 1.80 -8.00 30.54
N LEU A 465 1.58 -8.01 31.83
CA LEU A 465 1.47 -9.19 32.66
C LEU A 465 -0.02 -9.53 32.82
N MET A 466 -0.45 -10.68 32.32
CA MET A 466 -1.87 -11.04 32.26
C MET A 466 -2.09 -12.44 32.83
N GLY A 467 -3.27 -12.67 33.40
CA GLY A 467 -3.69 -13.95 33.94
C GLY A 467 -4.04 -13.89 35.44
N PRO A 468 -4.73 -14.93 35.98
CA PRO A 468 -5.18 -14.95 37.36
C PRO A 468 -4.05 -14.86 38.39
N ASN A 469 -2.82 -15.30 38.04
CA ASN A 469 -1.68 -15.28 38.92
C ASN A 469 -0.75 -14.04 38.68
N SER A 470 -1.23 -13.02 37.97
CA SER A 470 -0.40 -11.84 37.63
C SER A 470 -0.06 -10.94 38.82
N THR A 471 -0.72 -11.13 39.97
CA THR A 471 -0.51 -10.39 41.23
C THR A 471 0.21 -11.20 42.31
N ALA A 472 0.54 -12.46 42.04
CA ALA A 472 1.16 -13.38 42.96
C ALA A 472 2.69 -13.22 43.05
#